data_03e9fdde2c357d4f985477f5dc3c0634
#
_entry.id   03e9fdde2c357d4f985477f5dc3c0634
#
_cell.length_a   1.000
_cell.length_b   1.000
_cell.length_c   1.000
_cell.angle_alpha   90.00
_cell.angle_beta   90.00
_cell.angle_gamma   90.00
#
_symmetry.space_group_name_H-M   'P 1'
#
loop_
_entity.id
_entity.type
_entity.pdbx_description
1 polymer ?
#
loop_
_entity_poly.entity_id
_entity_poly.type
_entity_poly.pdbx_seq_one_letter_code
_entity_poly.pdbx_strand_id
1 'polypeptide(L)'
;MFIDTVKDPAFWEKVRSDETYRPMIDTLLAEWEKCETAEIAEIPYTVAADFFHSGDRVKGERYFFMRRTALSVSAVLALIYPEERKYFDRMQDFIFATCNEYSWELPAHIPNMIDYIPDDIDLFAAETGFTLAEIYAVFGDRLDPLVKTRIKMEVERRIINPFADYNRKFAWIGYRSNWAAVCGGSVAACFIYLAPERFAEVKPRIDEAINNYLSSFQESGYCLEGIVYWDYGFSFFSSYAQLVSDFTNGEVDYFKMEKVKTIATFARSRRDE
;
A
#
# COMPACT_ATOMS: atom_id res chain seq x y z
N MET A 1 0.14 -11.67 16.31
CA MET A 1 -0.25 -10.70 15.24
C MET A 1 0.50 -11.04 13.97
N PHE A 2 -0.05 -10.73 12.80
CA PHE A 2 0.64 -10.93 11.51
C PHE A 2 2.03 -10.26 11.48
N ILE A 3 2.13 -9.05 11.99
CA ILE A 3 3.39 -8.30 12.06
C ILE A 3 4.48 -9.03 12.89
N ASP A 4 4.10 -9.79 13.92
CA ASP A 4 5.07 -10.54 14.72
C ASP A 4 5.68 -11.70 13.92
N THR A 5 4.87 -12.36 13.08
CA THR A 5 5.36 -13.38 12.15
C THR A 5 6.35 -12.78 11.14
N VAL A 6 6.04 -11.61 10.58
CA VAL A 6 6.94 -10.93 9.61
C VAL A 6 8.25 -10.48 10.25
N LYS A 7 8.23 -10.17 11.55
CA LYS A 7 9.44 -9.81 12.32
C LYS A 7 10.29 -11.01 12.76
N ASP A 8 9.72 -12.21 12.72
CA ASP A 8 10.44 -13.41 13.16
C ASP A 8 11.46 -13.87 12.11
N PRO A 9 12.76 -13.87 12.43
CA PRO A 9 13.77 -14.36 11.50
C PRO A 9 13.57 -15.83 11.08
N ALA A 10 13.00 -16.67 11.96
CA ALA A 10 12.75 -18.07 11.66
C ALA A 10 11.71 -18.25 10.56
N PHE A 11 10.74 -17.33 10.44
CA PHE A 11 9.78 -17.32 9.33
C PHE A 11 10.50 -17.14 7.99
N TRP A 12 11.42 -16.18 7.91
CA TRP A 12 12.15 -15.89 6.67
C TRP A 12 13.19 -16.95 6.32
N GLU A 13 13.79 -17.60 7.32
CA GLU A 13 14.64 -18.78 7.11
C GLU A 13 13.85 -19.93 6.49
N LYS A 14 12.62 -20.17 6.95
CA LYS A 14 11.71 -21.14 6.34
C LYS A 14 11.35 -20.73 4.91
N VAL A 15 10.97 -19.48 4.66
CA VAL A 15 10.68 -18.98 3.30
C VAL A 15 11.87 -19.21 2.37
N ARG A 16 13.08 -18.95 2.83
CA ARG A 16 14.32 -19.12 2.06
C ARG A 16 14.64 -20.60 1.75
N SER A 17 14.33 -21.50 2.66
CA SER A 17 14.69 -22.93 2.57
C SER A 17 13.61 -23.82 1.94
N ASP A 18 12.37 -23.38 1.87
CA ASP A 18 11.23 -24.16 1.36
C ASP A 18 11.07 -23.92 -0.16
N GLU A 19 11.22 -24.99 -0.94
CA GLU A 19 11.10 -24.97 -2.41
C GLU A 19 9.78 -24.40 -2.92
N THR A 20 8.73 -24.39 -2.10
CA THR A 20 7.42 -23.80 -2.46
C THR A 20 7.53 -22.31 -2.73
N TYR A 21 8.44 -21.61 -2.04
CA TYR A 21 8.65 -20.17 -2.21
C TYR A 21 9.69 -19.81 -3.28
N ARG A 22 10.42 -20.80 -3.82
CA ARG A 22 11.51 -20.58 -4.75
C ARG A 22 11.10 -19.75 -5.98
N PRO A 23 9.97 -20.04 -6.67
CA PRO A 23 9.56 -19.22 -7.83
C PRO A 23 9.32 -17.75 -7.49
N MET A 24 8.78 -17.48 -6.30
CA MET A 24 8.57 -16.11 -5.81
C MET A 24 9.90 -15.41 -5.55
N ILE A 25 10.83 -16.09 -4.89
CA ILE A 25 12.17 -15.55 -4.60
C ILE A 25 12.92 -15.27 -5.91
N ASP A 26 12.88 -16.18 -6.87
CA ASP A 26 13.53 -16.00 -8.18
C ASP A 26 12.95 -14.80 -8.93
N THR A 27 11.63 -14.57 -8.84
CA THR A 27 10.98 -13.37 -9.38
C THR A 27 11.48 -12.09 -8.70
N LEU A 28 11.58 -12.07 -7.37
CA LEU A 28 12.11 -10.94 -6.63
C LEU A 28 13.57 -10.64 -6.98
N LEU A 29 14.40 -11.67 -7.13
CA LEU A 29 15.80 -11.52 -7.52
C LEU A 29 15.93 -10.99 -8.96
N ALA A 30 15.10 -11.44 -9.89
CA ALA A 30 15.09 -10.91 -11.25
C ALA A 30 14.63 -9.43 -11.31
N GLU A 31 13.68 -9.02 -10.46
CA GLU A 31 13.33 -7.59 -10.33
C GLU A 31 14.44 -6.80 -9.63
N TRP A 32 15.13 -7.39 -8.65
CA TRP A 32 16.27 -6.77 -8.00
C TRP A 32 17.41 -6.41 -8.98
N GLU A 33 17.75 -7.27 -9.91
CA GLU A 33 18.77 -6.99 -10.92
C GLU A 33 18.50 -5.69 -11.69
N LYS A 34 17.22 -5.34 -11.88
CA LYS A 34 16.82 -4.08 -12.51
C LYS A 34 16.91 -2.86 -11.57
N CYS A 35 16.79 -3.10 -10.26
CA CYS A 35 16.70 -2.05 -9.24
C CYS A 35 18.04 -1.76 -8.57
N GLU A 36 18.98 -2.74 -8.53
CA GLU A 36 20.25 -2.65 -7.79
C GLU A 36 21.07 -1.44 -8.20
N THR A 37 21.17 -1.21 -9.49
CA THR A 37 21.96 -0.10 -10.08
C THR A 37 21.11 1.00 -10.71
N ALA A 38 19.78 0.91 -10.58
CA ALA A 38 18.89 1.91 -11.15
C ALA A 38 19.16 3.30 -10.56
N GLU A 39 19.24 4.31 -11.41
CA GLU A 39 19.36 5.69 -10.97
C GLU A 39 18.11 6.11 -10.19
N ILE A 40 18.32 6.73 -9.04
CA ILE A 40 17.25 7.36 -8.26
C ILE A 40 17.09 8.80 -8.78
N ALA A 41 16.55 8.93 -9.99
CA ALA A 41 16.33 10.22 -10.61
C ALA A 41 15.15 10.95 -9.96
N GLU A 42 15.27 12.27 -9.82
CA GLU A 42 14.12 13.13 -9.54
C GLU A 42 13.14 13.10 -10.73
N ILE A 43 11.85 13.33 -10.45
CA ILE A 43 10.84 13.45 -11.50
C ILE A 43 10.87 14.89 -12.02
N PRO A 44 11.35 15.12 -13.27
CA PRO A 44 11.40 16.48 -13.83
C PRO A 44 9.99 17.07 -13.97
N TYR A 45 9.87 18.38 -13.82
CA TYR A 45 8.60 19.08 -14.01
C TYR A 45 7.91 18.71 -15.34
N THR A 46 8.67 18.67 -16.43
CA THR A 46 8.13 18.34 -17.77
C THR A 46 7.56 16.93 -17.85
N VAL A 47 8.00 16.01 -17.00
CA VAL A 47 7.48 14.63 -16.88
C VAL A 47 6.25 14.60 -15.99
N ALA A 48 6.30 15.28 -14.84
CA ALA A 48 5.15 15.36 -13.93
C ALA A 48 3.95 16.07 -14.58
N ALA A 49 4.22 17.12 -15.39
CA ALA A 49 3.19 17.89 -16.06
C ALA A 49 2.71 17.27 -17.39
N ASP A 50 3.38 16.24 -17.92
CA ASP A 50 3.13 15.72 -19.27
C ASP A 50 1.69 15.22 -19.43
N PHE A 51 1.15 14.53 -18.42
CA PHE A 51 -0.23 14.06 -18.44
C PHE A 51 -1.25 15.20 -18.66
N PHE A 52 -1.08 16.33 -18.00
CA PHE A 52 -2.00 17.47 -18.12
C PHE A 52 -1.96 18.15 -19.50
N HIS A 53 -0.88 17.96 -20.25
CA HIS A 53 -0.70 18.54 -21.59
C HIS A 53 -1.02 17.56 -22.72
N SER A 54 -0.63 16.30 -22.57
CA SER A 54 -0.71 15.28 -23.64
C SER A 54 -1.75 14.19 -23.39
N GLY A 55 -2.17 13.99 -22.15
CA GLY A 55 -2.96 12.82 -21.71
C GLY A 55 -2.13 11.54 -21.59
N ASP A 56 -0.81 11.59 -21.86
CA ASP A 56 0.06 10.42 -21.71
C ASP A 56 0.44 10.21 -20.24
N ARG A 57 -0.08 9.16 -19.64
CA ARG A 57 0.24 8.79 -18.26
C ARG A 57 1.47 7.89 -18.14
N VAL A 58 1.80 7.12 -19.19
CA VAL A 58 2.83 6.05 -19.13
C VAL A 58 4.21 6.61 -18.81
N LYS A 59 4.58 7.73 -19.43
CA LYS A 59 5.89 8.35 -19.28
C LYS A 59 6.13 8.84 -17.84
N GLY A 60 5.15 9.51 -17.24
CA GLY A 60 5.21 10.00 -15.85
C GLY A 60 5.14 8.87 -14.83
N GLU A 61 4.13 8.01 -14.96
CA GLU A 61 3.87 6.92 -14.02
C GLU A 61 5.03 5.91 -13.92
N ARG A 62 5.80 5.73 -14.99
CA ARG A 62 6.98 4.87 -14.98
C ARG A 62 7.97 5.20 -13.86
N TYR A 63 8.18 6.48 -13.54
CA TYR A 63 9.06 6.90 -12.45
C TYR A 63 8.50 6.50 -11.09
N PHE A 64 7.21 6.73 -10.88
CA PHE A 64 6.51 6.38 -9.65
C PHE A 64 6.50 4.86 -9.42
N PHE A 65 6.07 4.09 -10.41
CA PHE A 65 5.99 2.63 -10.31
C PHE A 65 7.36 1.98 -10.12
N MET A 66 8.37 2.39 -10.90
CA MET A 66 9.73 1.87 -10.75
C MET A 66 10.24 2.06 -9.32
N ARG A 67 10.04 3.24 -8.75
CA ARG A 67 10.50 3.55 -7.39
C ARG A 67 9.78 2.71 -6.34
N ARG A 68 8.46 2.52 -6.45
CA ARG A 68 7.69 1.68 -5.52
C ARG A 68 8.02 0.20 -5.65
N THR A 69 8.21 -0.28 -6.87
CA THR A 69 8.69 -1.64 -7.13
C THR A 69 10.05 -1.88 -6.47
N ALA A 70 11.00 -0.97 -6.72
CA ALA A 70 12.34 -1.08 -6.15
C ALA A 70 12.32 -1.02 -4.61
N LEU A 71 11.50 -0.16 -4.02
CA LEU A 71 11.30 -0.09 -2.57
C LEU A 71 10.77 -1.41 -2.01
N SER A 72 9.71 -1.95 -2.60
CA SER A 72 9.07 -3.18 -2.12
C SER A 72 9.98 -4.39 -2.29
N VAL A 73 10.64 -4.54 -3.45
CA VAL A 73 11.59 -5.61 -3.72
C VAL A 73 12.75 -5.57 -2.73
N SER A 74 13.34 -4.39 -2.52
CA SER A 74 14.46 -4.22 -1.57
C SER A 74 14.03 -4.55 -0.14
N ALA A 75 12.84 -4.14 0.28
CA ALA A 75 12.33 -4.41 1.63
C ALA A 75 12.13 -5.91 1.86
N VAL A 76 11.48 -6.61 0.92
CA VAL A 76 11.26 -8.06 1.05
C VAL A 76 12.58 -8.83 1.02
N LEU A 77 13.51 -8.48 0.12
CA LEU A 77 14.83 -9.13 0.06
C LEU A 77 15.66 -8.86 1.31
N ALA A 78 15.55 -7.68 1.94
CA ALA A 78 16.21 -7.37 3.21
C ALA A 78 15.65 -8.19 4.40
N LEU A 79 14.45 -8.76 4.27
CA LEU A 79 13.89 -9.71 5.23
C LEU A 79 14.32 -11.15 4.94
N ILE A 80 14.33 -11.54 3.66
CA ILE A 80 14.75 -12.89 3.23
C ILE A 80 16.26 -13.09 3.45
N TYR A 81 17.07 -12.07 3.17
CA TYR A 81 18.54 -12.11 3.24
C TYR A 81 19.09 -11.02 4.17
N PRO A 82 18.84 -11.08 5.47
CA PRO A 82 19.20 -10.02 6.42
C PRO A 82 20.72 -9.79 6.55
N GLU A 83 21.53 -10.74 6.13
CA GLU A 83 23.01 -10.65 6.06
C GLU A 83 23.50 -9.85 4.87
N GLU A 84 22.69 -9.70 3.82
CA GLU A 84 23.03 -8.99 2.58
C GLU A 84 22.67 -7.50 2.72
N ARG A 85 23.59 -6.72 3.27
CA ARG A 85 23.41 -5.29 3.56
C ARG A 85 22.89 -4.46 2.38
N LYS A 86 23.25 -4.86 1.15
CA LYS A 86 22.86 -4.16 -0.08
C LYS A 86 21.36 -3.97 -0.25
N TYR A 87 20.54 -4.96 0.15
CA TYR A 87 19.08 -4.85 0.06
C TYR A 87 18.54 -3.82 1.03
N PHE A 88 19.05 -3.85 2.25
CA PHE A 88 18.64 -2.93 3.29
C PHE A 88 19.05 -1.48 2.98
N ASP A 89 20.29 -1.27 2.54
CA ASP A 89 20.78 0.06 2.19
C ASP A 89 19.98 0.64 1.01
N ARG A 90 19.72 -0.18 -0.01
CA ARG A 90 18.94 0.24 -1.17
C ARG A 90 17.49 0.56 -0.82
N MET A 91 16.89 -0.22 0.09
CA MET A 91 15.57 0.09 0.64
C MET A 91 15.56 1.49 1.26
N GLN A 92 16.54 1.83 2.09
CA GLN A 92 16.63 3.14 2.71
C GLN A 92 16.81 4.27 1.70
N ASP A 93 17.60 4.05 0.64
CA ASP A 93 17.73 4.99 -0.47
C ASP A 93 16.38 5.30 -1.13
N PHE A 94 15.59 4.25 -1.42
CA PHE A 94 14.27 4.42 -2.04
C PHE A 94 13.24 5.01 -1.07
N ILE A 95 13.30 4.70 0.22
CA ILE A 95 12.48 5.38 1.24
C ILE A 95 12.77 6.88 1.21
N PHE A 96 14.04 7.26 1.26
CA PHE A 96 14.44 8.66 1.30
C PHE A 96 14.01 9.40 0.04
N ALA A 97 14.20 8.79 -1.12
CA ALA A 97 13.76 9.32 -2.41
C ALA A 97 12.23 9.48 -2.48
N THR A 98 11.48 8.48 -1.99
CA THR A 98 10.02 8.53 -1.93
C THR A 98 9.52 9.65 -1.01
N CYS A 99 10.16 9.83 0.14
CA CYS A 99 9.86 10.93 1.06
C CYS A 99 10.15 12.31 0.46
N ASN A 100 11.04 12.40 -0.52
CA ASN A 100 11.41 13.66 -1.18
C ASN A 100 10.55 13.98 -2.43
N GLU A 101 9.67 13.09 -2.86
CA GLU A 101 8.74 13.40 -3.95
C GLU A 101 7.84 14.59 -3.59
N TYR A 102 7.55 15.44 -4.60
CA TYR A 102 6.64 16.57 -4.42
C TYR A 102 5.26 16.10 -3.96
N SER A 103 4.67 15.14 -4.66
CA SER A 103 3.41 14.49 -4.31
C SER A 103 3.52 12.98 -4.48
N TRP A 104 2.69 12.24 -3.73
CA TRP A 104 2.53 10.80 -3.93
C TRP A 104 1.36 10.46 -4.85
N GLU A 105 0.56 11.45 -5.26
CA GLU A 105 -0.53 11.24 -6.19
C GLU A 105 -0.03 11.06 -7.63
N LEU A 106 -0.74 10.24 -8.38
CA LEU A 106 -0.52 10.16 -9.82
C LEU A 106 -1.24 11.30 -10.54
N PRO A 107 -0.56 12.03 -11.44
CA PRO A 107 -1.18 13.11 -12.21
C PRO A 107 -2.48 12.71 -12.92
N ALA A 108 -2.61 11.44 -13.34
CA ALA A 108 -3.80 10.92 -14.00
C ALA A 108 -5.03 10.79 -13.09
N HIS A 109 -4.86 10.89 -11.77
CA HIS A 109 -5.96 10.83 -10.79
C HIS A 109 -6.47 12.22 -10.37
N ILE A 110 -5.84 13.28 -10.86
CA ILE A 110 -6.11 14.65 -10.47
C ILE A 110 -6.85 15.36 -11.62
N PRO A 111 -7.94 16.12 -11.35
CA PRO A 111 -8.78 16.73 -12.38
C PRO A 111 -8.03 17.76 -13.24
N ASN A 112 -7.12 18.50 -12.63
CA ASN A 112 -6.33 19.52 -13.34
C ASN A 112 -5.04 19.84 -12.56
N MET A 113 -4.06 20.47 -13.25
CA MET A 113 -2.74 20.75 -12.69
C MET A 113 -2.75 21.67 -11.46
N ILE A 114 -3.74 22.55 -11.32
CA ILE A 114 -3.84 23.49 -10.20
C ILE A 114 -4.16 22.73 -8.89
N ASP A 115 -4.87 21.60 -9.01
CA ASP A 115 -5.27 20.79 -7.87
C ASP A 115 -4.19 19.76 -7.47
N TYR A 116 -3.03 19.77 -8.16
CA TYR A 116 -1.90 18.90 -7.82
C TYR A 116 -1.21 19.36 -6.55
N ILE A 117 -1.81 19.04 -5.42
CA ILE A 117 -1.34 19.38 -4.08
C ILE A 117 -0.76 18.14 -3.38
N PRO A 118 0.29 18.31 -2.56
CA PRO A 118 1.07 17.17 -2.04
C PRO A 118 0.42 16.40 -0.88
N ASP A 119 -0.79 16.74 -0.47
CA ASP A 119 -1.47 16.18 0.70
C ASP A 119 -2.91 15.72 0.40
N ASP A 120 -3.28 15.53 -0.86
CA ASP A 120 -4.48 14.78 -1.23
C ASP A 120 -4.19 13.27 -1.26
N ILE A 121 -5.22 12.45 -1.19
CA ILE A 121 -5.08 11.00 -1.03
C ILE A 121 -5.81 10.29 -2.16
N ASP A 122 -5.05 9.93 -3.20
CA ASP A 122 -5.48 9.00 -4.24
C ASP A 122 -5.07 7.55 -3.90
N LEU A 123 -5.28 6.62 -4.82
CA LEU A 123 -4.85 5.23 -4.68
C LEU A 123 -3.34 5.15 -4.36
N PHE A 124 -2.54 5.84 -5.17
CA PHE A 124 -1.09 5.69 -5.11
C PHE A 124 -0.46 6.37 -3.88
N ALA A 125 -1.02 7.49 -3.45
CA ALA A 125 -0.64 8.13 -2.19
C ALA A 125 -0.98 7.25 -0.98
N ALA A 126 -2.18 6.66 -0.98
CA ALA A 126 -2.62 5.75 0.07
C ALA A 126 -1.71 4.51 0.16
N GLU A 127 -1.45 3.83 -0.96
CA GLU A 127 -0.56 2.67 -1.04
C GLU A 127 0.88 3.00 -0.63
N THR A 128 1.37 4.18 -1.02
CA THR A 128 2.70 4.66 -0.61
C THR A 128 2.78 4.84 0.90
N GLY A 129 1.77 5.47 1.49
CA GLY A 129 1.66 5.64 2.93
C GLY A 129 1.64 4.31 3.67
N PHE A 130 0.84 3.36 3.20
CA PHE A 130 0.77 2.01 3.75
C PHE A 130 2.14 1.31 3.70
N THR A 131 2.76 1.26 2.52
CA THR A 131 4.08 0.63 2.35
C THR A 131 5.12 1.19 3.30
N LEU A 132 5.20 2.51 3.43
CA LEU A 132 6.15 3.17 4.34
C LEU A 132 5.81 2.92 5.82
N ALA A 133 4.54 2.95 6.19
CA ALA A 133 4.11 2.66 7.56
C ALA A 133 4.37 1.20 7.96
N GLU A 134 4.17 0.26 7.04
CA GLU A 134 4.47 -1.15 7.26
C GLU A 134 5.98 -1.40 7.38
N ILE A 135 6.80 -0.80 6.50
CA ILE A 135 8.27 -0.84 6.62
C ILE A 135 8.73 -0.27 7.97
N TYR A 136 8.16 0.87 8.39
CA TYR A 136 8.44 1.45 9.71
C TYR A 136 8.12 0.46 10.83
N ALA A 137 6.96 -0.20 10.77
CA ALA A 137 6.54 -1.16 11.78
C ALA A 137 7.40 -2.42 11.79
N VAL A 138 7.77 -2.95 10.60
CA VAL A 138 8.53 -4.19 10.44
C VAL A 138 10.00 -4.01 10.84
N PHE A 139 10.66 -3.01 10.29
CA PHE A 139 12.10 -2.81 10.51
C PHE A 139 12.42 -2.08 11.82
N GLY A 140 11.51 -1.23 12.30
CA GLY A 140 11.62 -0.60 13.62
C GLY A 140 12.95 0.14 13.83
N ASP A 141 13.69 -0.25 14.88
CA ASP A 141 14.96 0.38 15.26
C ASP A 141 16.15 -0.05 14.37
N ARG A 142 15.93 -0.97 13.44
CA ARG A 142 16.95 -1.31 12.42
C ARG A 142 17.13 -0.20 11.38
N LEU A 143 16.09 0.63 11.14
CA LEU A 143 16.16 1.77 10.24
C LEU A 143 17.11 2.84 10.80
N ASP A 144 17.83 3.51 9.89
CA ASP A 144 18.58 4.71 10.27
C ASP A 144 17.61 5.74 10.88
N PRO A 145 17.99 6.42 11.99
CA PRO A 145 17.13 7.39 12.65
C PRO A 145 16.58 8.49 11.74
N LEU A 146 17.37 8.94 10.76
CA LEU A 146 16.93 9.95 9.80
C LEU A 146 15.85 9.37 8.89
N VAL A 147 16.03 8.17 8.35
CA VAL A 147 15.06 7.50 7.49
C VAL A 147 13.76 7.24 8.25
N LYS A 148 13.86 6.73 9.47
CA LYS A 148 12.73 6.50 10.37
C LYS A 148 11.92 7.78 10.63
N THR A 149 12.62 8.89 10.90
CA THR A 149 12.01 10.21 11.10
C THR A 149 11.32 10.69 9.82
N ARG A 150 11.96 10.54 8.67
CA ARG A 150 11.38 10.94 7.37
C ARG A 150 10.10 10.19 7.05
N ILE A 151 10.06 8.87 7.26
CA ILE A 151 8.82 8.09 7.07
C ILE A 151 7.69 8.69 7.91
N LYS A 152 7.92 8.85 9.22
CA LYS A 152 6.89 9.36 10.14
C LYS A 152 6.39 10.72 9.71
N MET A 153 7.29 11.67 9.47
CA MET A 153 6.94 13.04 9.06
C MET A 153 6.12 13.08 7.78
N GLU A 154 6.50 12.31 6.75
CA GLU A 154 5.83 12.37 5.45
C GLU A 154 4.48 11.63 5.46
N VAL A 155 4.37 10.50 6.16
CA VAL A 155 3.08 9.81 6.31
C VAL A 155 2.12 10.64 7.17
N GLU A 156 2.61 11.26 8.26
CA GLU A 156 1.80 12.17 9.06
C GLU A 156 1.29 13.35 8.22
N ARG A 157 2.17 13.99 7.46
CA ARG A 157 1.85 15.17 6.66
C ARG A 157 0.89 14.86 5.50
N ARG A 158 1.10 13.75 4.80
CA ARG A 158 0.39 13.44 3.54
C ARG A 158 -0.87 12.59 3.73
N ILE A 159 -0.92 11.77 4.78
CA ILE A 159 -2.00 10.80 4.96
C ILE A 159 -2.74 11.05 6.29
N ILE A 160 -2.03 10.98 7.42
CA ILE A 160 -2.68 10.96 8.74
C ILE A 160 -3.38 12.28 9.03
N ASN A 161 -2.67 13.41 8.93
CA ASN A 161 -3.24 14.71 9.26
C ASN A 161 -4.33 15.16 8.29
N PRO A 162 -4.16 15.03 6.94
CA PRO A 162 -5.23 15.33 6.00
C PRO A 162 -6.48 14.48 6.19
N PHE A 163 -6.33 13.19 6.47
CA PHE A 163 -7.47 12.31 6.66
C PHE A 163 -8.21 12.52 8.00
N ALA A 164 -7.49 12.91 9.03
CA ALA A 164 -8.09 13.24 10.34
C ALA A 164 -8.86 14.58 10.33
N ASP A 165 -8.57 15.47 9.37
CA ASP A 165 -9.33 16.70 9.19
C ASP A 165 -10.69 16.42 8.54
N TYR A 166 -11.75 16.45 9.34
CA TYR A 166 -13.12 16.23 8.86
C TYR A 166 -13.69 17.35 7.95
N ASN A 167 -13.02 18.48 7.85
CA ASN A 167 -13.37 19.51 6.85
C ASN A 167 -12.91 19.09 5.43
N ARG A 168 -11.90 18.26 5.32
CA ARG A 168 -11.47 17.68 4.04
C ARG A 168 -12.40 16.58 3.59
N LYS A 169 -12.67 16.54 2.29
CA LYS A 169 -13.55 15.54 1.68
C LYS A 169 -12.75 14.68 0.70
N PHE A 170 -12.81 13.40 0.89
CA PHE A 170 -12.24 12.40 -0.01
C PHE A 170 -13.38 11.67 -0.71
N ALA A 171 -13.54 11.92 -2.01
CA ALA A 171 -14.68 11.40 -2.78
C ALA A 171 -14.73 9.86 -2.78
N TRP A 172 -13.56 9.21 -2.75
CA TRP A 172 -13.45 7.76 -2.76
C TRP A 172 -14.09 7.07 -1.54
N ILE A 173 -14.31 7.76 -0.44
CA ILE A 173 -15.04 7.20 0.73
C ILE A 173 -16.44 6.73 0.30
N GLY A 174 -17.10 7.51 -0.57
CA GLY A 174 -18.44 7.19 -1.09
C GLY A 174 -18.45 6.27 -2.31
N TYR A 175 -17.28 5.86 -2.83
CA TYR A 175 -17.24 5.05 -4.04
C TYR A 175 -17.59 3.58 -3.76
N ARG A 176 -18.39 3.00 -4.66
CA ARG A 176 -18.69 1.56 -4.68
C ARG A 176 -17.75 0.85 -5.66
N SER A 177 -16.45 0.97 -5.41
CA SER A 177 -15.38 0.48 -6.27
C SER A 177 -14.14 0.11 -5.44
N ASN A 178 -13.12 -0.46 -6.09
CA ASN A 178 -11.84 -0.78 -5.47
C ASN A 178 -11.20 0.41 -4.73
N TRP A 179 -11.39 1.64 -5.19
CA TRP A 179 -10.86 2.85 -4.56
C TRP A 179 -11.17 2.94 -3.08
N ALA A 180 -12.40 2.63 -2.68
CA ALA A 180 -12.81 2.72 -1.28
C ALA A 180 -12.05 1.71 -0.39
N ALA A 181 -11.78 0.50 -0.90
CA ALA A 181 -11.01 -0.50 -0.17
C ALA A 181 -9.52 -0.18 -0.14
N VAL A 182 -8.94 0.18 -1.28
CA VAL A 182 -7.52 0.48 -1.39
C VAL A 182 -7.15 1.69 -0.55
N CYS A 183 -7.83 2.82 -0.75
CA CYS A 183 -7.56 4.03 0.04
C CYS A 183 -7.93 3.83 1.51
N GLY A 184 -9.12 3.31 1.80
CA GLY A 184 -9.60 3.13 3.18
C GLY A 184 -8.74 2.16 3.98
N GLY A 185 -8.38 1.02 3.40
CA GLY A 185 -7.52 0.03 4.05
C GLY A 185 -6.09 0.54 4.25
N SER A 186 -5.52 1.20 3.25
CA SER A 186 -4.16 1.76 3.32
C SER A 186 -4.05 2.90 4.34
N VAL A 187 -5.03 3.80 4.36
CA VAL A 187 -5.09 4.87 5.37
C VAL A 187 -5.23 4.29 6.77
N ALA A 188 -6.10 3.29 6.95
CA ALA A 188 -6.25 2.60 8.23
C ALA A 188 -4.92 2.01 8.72
N ALA A 189 -4.15 1.38 7.83
CA ALA A 189 -2.84 0.84 8.15
C ALA A 189 -1.85 1.92 8.61
N CYS A 190 -1.86 3.10 7.95
CA CYS A 190 -1.04 4.23 8.39
C CYS A 190 -1.35 4.64 9.85
N PHE A 191 -2.62 4.72 10.21
CA PHE A 191 -3.00 5.03 11.59
C PHE A 191 -2.60 3.92 12.56
N ILE A 192 -2.92 2.66 12.26
CA ILE A 192 -2.63 1.52 13.14
C ILE A 192 -1.13 1.40 13.42
N TYR A 193 -0.27 1.62 12.40
CA TYR A 193 1.17 1.49 12.55
C TYR A 193 1.86 2.73 13.14
N LEU A 194 1.39 3.95 12.85
CA LEU A 194 2.11 5.16 13.19
C LEU A 194 1.41 6.07 14.20
N ALA A 195 0.09 5.96 14.33
CA ALA A 195 -0.74 6.78 15.24
C ALA A 195 -1.91 5.97 15.81
N PRO A 196 -1.65 4.79 16.44
CA PRO A 196 -2.69 3.87 16.89
C PRO A 196 -3.69 4.51 17.87
N GLU A 197 -3.24 5.47 18.68
CA GLU A 197 -4.08 6.23 19.62
C GLU A 197 -5.13 7.10 18.91
N ARG A 198 -4.91 7.44 17.65
CA ARG A 198 -5.82 8.25 16.82
C ARG A 198 -6.75 7.42 15.95
N PHE A 199 -6.57 6.10 15.89
CA PHE A 199 -7.35 5.25 14.98
C PHE A 199 -8.86 5.33 15.24
N ALA A 200 -9.27 5.39 16.52
CA ALA A 200 -10.69 5.52 16.88
C ALA A 200 -11.34 6.80 16.34
N GLU A 201 -10.56 7.89 16.19
CA GLU A 201 -11.01 9.17 15.64
C GLU A 201 -11.49 9.03 14.18
N VAL A 202 -10.79 8.24 13.39
CA VAL A 202 -10.99 8.12 11.93
C VAL A 202 -11.75 6.86 11.53
N LYS A 203 -11.91 5.90 12.43
CA LYS A 203 -12.57 4.62 12.18
C LYS A 203 -13.95 4.77 11.51
N PRO A 204 -14.84 5.71 11.89
CA PRO A 204 -16.13 5.86 11.22
C PRO A 204 -16.02 6.15 9.72
N ARG A 205 -15.04 6.95 9.28
CA ARG A 205 -14.80 7.25 7.86
C ARG A 205 -14.25 6.02 7.12
N ILE A 206 -13.39 5.26 7.79
CA ILE A 206 -12.83 4.01 7.23
C ILE A 206 -13.95 2.97 7.10
N ASP A 207 -14.77 2.80 8.12
CA ASP A 207 -15.91 1.88 8.10
C ASP A 207 -16.90 2.23 6.97
N GLU A 208 -17.15 3.51 6.72
CA GLU A 208 -17.96 3.98 5.60
C GLU A 208 -17.37 3.53 4.26
N ALA A 209 -16.08 3.78 4.02
CA ALA A 209 -15.39 3.39 2.80
C ALA A 209 -15.42 1.86 2.59
N ILE A 210 -15.10 1.09 3.62
CA ILE A 210 -15.09 -0.38 3.56
C ILE A 210 -16.50 -0.94 3.32
N ASN A 211 -17.54 -0.38 3.96
CA ASN A 211 -18.92 -0.78 3.73
C ASN A 211 -19.37 -0.45 2.31
N ASN A 212 -19.01 0.70 1.77
CA ASN A 212 -19.28 1.07 0.38
C ASN A 212 -18.60 0.09 -0.60
N TYR A 213 -17.34 -0.25 -0.37
CA TYR A 213 -16.64 -1.27 -1.16
C TYR A 213 -17.37 -2.62 -1.11
N LEU A 214 -17.63 -3.16 0.07
CA LEU A 214 -18.34 -4.44 0.21
C LEU A 214 -19.73 -4.42 -0.43
N SER A 215 -20.41 -3.27 -0.42
CA SER A 215 -21.70 -3.10 -1.05
C SER A 215 -21.66 -3.12 -2.58
N SER A 216 -20.47 -2.96 -3.19
CA SER A 216 -20.29 -3.02 -4.66
C SER A 216 -20.43 -4.44 -5.23
N PHE A 217 -20.22 -5.46 -4.40
CA PHE A 217 -20.34 -6.85 -4.83
C PHE A 217 -21.77 -7.34 -4.85
N GLN A 218 -22.09 -8.12 -5.88
CA GLN A 218 -23.35 -8.85 -5.94
C GLN A 218 -23.41 -9.94 -4.85
N GLU A 219 -24.60 -10.51 -4.63
CA GLU A 219 -24.78 -11.59 -3.65
C GLU A 219 -23.94 -12.85 -3.98
N SER A 220 -23.67 -13.08 -5.27
CA SER A 220 -22.79 -14.14 -5.75
C SER A 220 -21.30 -13.93 -5.48
N GLY A 221 -20.88 -12.76 -4.99
CA GLY A 221 -19.47 -12.36 -4.87
C GLY A 221 -18.88 -11.75 -6.13
N TYR A 222 -19.68 -11.56 -7.20
CA TYR A 222 -19.20 -10.96 -8.45
C TYR A 222 -18.87 -9.48 -8.28
N CYS A 223 -17.70 -9.08 -8.80
CA CYS A 223 -17.26 -7.69 -8.87
C CYS A 223 -17.64 -7.08 -10.24
N LEU A 224 -18.42 -5.99 -10.22
CA LEU A 224 -18.83 -5.31 -11.46
C LEU A 224 -17.66 -4.69 -12.24
N GLU A 225 -16.56 -4.39 -11.58
CA GLU A 225 -15.34 -3.88 -12.22
C GLU A 225 -14.51 -4.97 -12.92
N GLY A 226 -14.85 -6.25 -12.71
CA GLY A 226 -14.15 -7.41 -13.28
C GLY A 226 -13.09 -8.00 -12.35
N ILE A 227 -12.49 -9.13 -12.80
CA ILE A 227 -11.63 -9.97 -11.96
C ILE A 227 -10.32 -9.28 -11.54
N VAL A 228 -9.77 -8.43 -12.38
CA VAL A 228 -8.52 -7.69 -12.08
C VAL A 228 -8.74 -6.72 -10.92
N TYR A 229 -9.84 -5.98 -10.95
CA TYR A 229 -10.20 -5.06 -9.86
C TYR A 229 -10.77 -5.77 -8.64
N TRP A 230 -11.36 -6.98 -8.82
CA TRP A 230 -11.66 -7.87 -7.71
C TRP A 230 -10.40 -8.22 -6.94
N ASP A 231 -9.36 -8.70 -7.63
CA ASP A 231 -8.08 -9.08 -7.02
C ASP A 231 -7.41 -7.88 -6.32
N TYR A 232 -7.30 -6.77 -7.03
CA TYR A 232 -6.70 -5.55 -6.52
C TYR A 232 -7.41 -5.02 -5.27
N GLY A 233 -8.72 -4.75 -5.34
CA GLY A 233 -9.46 -4.20 -4.21
C GLY A 233 -9.60 -5.19 -3.05
N PHE A 234 -9.79 -6.48 -3.34
CA PHE A 234 -9.96 -7.49 -2.29
C PHE A 234 -8.67 -7.84 -1.57
N SER A 235 -7.50 -7.73 -2.22
CA SER A 235 -6.21 -7.90 -1.55
C SER A 235 -5.97 -6.81 -0.51
N PHE A 236 -6.23 -5.54 -0.84
CA PHE A 236 -6.14 -4.43 0.14
C PHE A 236 -7.17 -4.54 1.26
N PHE A 237 -8.42 -4.91 0.91
CA PHE A 237 -9.43 -5.19 1.91
C PHE A 237 -9.00 -6.31 2.86
N SER A 238 -8.47 -7.41 2.34
CA SER A 238 -8.03 -8.55 3.15
C SER A 238 -6.87 -8.18 4.08
N SER A 239 -5.92 -7.39 3.60
CA SER A 239 -4.81 -6.86 4.40
C SER A 239 -5.33 -5.98 5.55
N TYR A 240 -6.28 -5.08 5.26
CA TYR A 240 -6.94 -4.28 6.29
C TYR A 240 -7.71 -5.15 7.28
N ALA A 241 -8.51 -6.11 6.79
CA ALA A 241 -9.33 -6.98 7.63
C ALA A 241 -8.47 -7.78 8.63
N GLN A 242 -7.32 -8.29 8.17
CA GLN A 242 -6.36 -8.96 9.06
C GLN A 242 -5.76 -7.98 10.06
N LEU A 243 -5.31 -6.82 9.60
CA LEU A 243 -4.67 -5.82 10.44
C LEU A 243 -5.59 -5.29 11.53
N VAL A 244 -6.84 -4.95 11.19
CA VAL A 244 -7.81 -4.45 12.18
C VAL A 244 -8.24 -5.55 13.15
N SER A 245 -8.36 -6.79 12.71
CA SER A 245 -8.64 -7.93 13.59
C SER A 245 -7.50 -8.11 14.61
N ASP A 246 -6.27 -8.08 14.17
CA ASP A 246 -5.11 -8.13 15.06
C ASP A 246 -5.07 -6.95 16.03
N PHE A 247 -5.30 -5.75 15.53
CA PHE A 247 -5.26 -4.52 16.33
C PHE A 247 -6.35 -4.48 17.40
N THR A 248 -7.54 -5.01 17.11
CA THR A 248 -8.69 -5.05 18.03
C THR A 248 -8.79 -6.36 18.81
N ASN A 249 -7.77 -7.22 18.77
CA ASN A 249 -7.79 -8.55 19.39
C ASN A 249 -9.01 -9.39 19.00
N GLY A 250 -9.45 -9.29 17.75
CA GLY A 250 -10.56 -10.03 17.17
C GLY A 250 -11.95 -9.47 17.45
N GLU A 251 -12.08 -8.28 18.07
CA GLU A 251 -13.37 -7.61 18.23
C GLU A 251 -13.97 -7.22 16.87
N VAL A 252 -13.15 -6.76 15.94
CA VAL A 252 -13.52 -6.50 14.55
C VAL A 252 -12.95 -7.62 13.69
N ASP A 253 -13.81 -8.47 13.13
CA ASP A 253 -13.42 -9.60 12.31
C ASP A 253 -14.31 -9.72 11.07
N TYR A 254 -13.86 -9.12 9.98
CA TYR A 254 -14.56 -9.14 8.70
C TYR A 254 -14.61 -10.54 8.08
N PHE A 255 -13.66 -11.44 8.40
CA PHE A 255 -13.64 -12.80 7.84
C PHE A 255 -14.78 -13.69 8.36
N LYS A 256 -15.47 -13.29 9.43
CA LYS A 256 -16.68 -13.96 9.91
C LYS A 256 -17.94 -13.63 9.10
N MET A 257 -17.89 -12.56 8.29
CA MET A 257 -19.04 -12.15 7.48
C MET A 257 -19.26 -13.11 6.30
N GLU A 258 -20.47 -13.63 6.15
CA GLU A 258 -20.82 -14.52 5.03
C GLU A 258 -20.57 -13.89 3.67
N LYS A 259 -20.87 -12.59 3.53
CA LYS A 259 -20.58 -11.84 2.30
C LYS A 259 -19.09 -11.86 1.95
N VAL A 260 -18.19 -11.66 2.90
CA VAL A 260 -16.75 -11.68 2.70
C VAL A 260 -16.29 -13.08 2.27
N LYS A 261 -16.83 -14.14 2.87
CA LYS A 261 -16.54 -15.52 2.47
C LYS A 261 -17.00 -15.80 1.03
N THR A 262 -18.20 -15.32 0.67
CA THR A 262 -18.73 -15.44 -0.69
C THR A 262 -17.84 -14.73 -1.70
N ILE A 263 -17.40 -13.50 -1.42
CA ILE A 263 -16.47 -12.75 -2.27
C ILE A 263 -15.14 -13.51 -2.43
N ALA A 264 -14.57 -13.98 -1.34
CA ALA A 264 -13.29 -14.70 -1.31
C ALA A 264 -13.32 -16.00 -2.14
N THR A 265 -14.45 -16.69 -2.18
CA THR A 265 -14.60 -17.98 -2.90
C THR A 265 -15.02 -17.82 -4.36
N PHE A 266 -15.45 -16.64 -4.78
CA PHE A 266 -15.95 -16.37 -6.13
C PHE A 266 -14.95 -16.76 -7.23
N ALA A 267 -13.69 -16.36 -7.10
CA ALA A 267 -12.66 -16.65 -8.11
C ALA A 267 -12.35 -18.15 -8.20
N ARG A 268 -12.53 -18.92 -7.12
CA ARG A 268 -12.32 -20.37 -7.09
C ARG A 268 -13.44 -21.11 -7.81
N SER A 269 -14.70 -20.72 -7.59
CA SER A 269 -15.86 -21.36 -8.21
C SER A 269 -15.89 -21.23 -9.74
N ARG A 270 -15.16 -20.27 -10.31
CA ARG A 270 -15.05 -20.08 -11.76
C ARG A 270 -13.92 -20.87 -12.43
N ARG A 271 -13.01 -21.47 -11.65
CA ARG A 271 -11.96 -22.37 -12.20
C ARG A 271 -12.47 -23.78 -12.45
N ASP A 272 -13.59 -24.14 -11.85
CA ASP A 272 -14.20 -25.47 -11.92
C ASP A 272 -15.32 -25.53 -12.98
N GLU A 273 -15.62 -24.42 -13.68
CA GLU A 273 -16.47 -24.31 -14.87
C GLU A 273 -15.62 -24.19 -16.17
#